data_b1c112e67dd521f3a64986c311a19e4d
#
_entry.id   b1c112e67dd521f3a64986c311a19e4d
#
_cell.length_a   1.000
_cell.length_b   1.000
_cell.length_c   1.000
_cell.angle_alpha   90.00
_cell.angle_beta   90.00
_cell.angle_gamma   90.00
#
_symmetry.space_group_name_H-M   'P 1'
#
loop_
_entity.id
_entity.type
_entity.pdbx_description
1 polymer ?
#
loop_
_entity_poly.entity_id
_entity_poly.type
_entity_poly.pdbx_seq_one_letter_code
_entity_poly.pdbx_strand_id
1 'polypeptide(L)'
;MTRVAEKIDICPVSELPPGGMRMVEWEDLEIGVFNCKGEILAIEDRCSHDNGTLVEGELDQETCTVECPRHGSRFDLHTGKPLTLPAYLPVETFPVTIEDEMIKVEVE
;
A
#
# COMPACT_ATOMS: atom_id res chain seq x y z
N MET A 1 7.28 -19.83 17.74
CA MET A 1 7.62 -20.10 16.34
C MET A 1 8.08 -18.83 15.65
N THR A 2 9.21 -18.89 14.99
CA THR A 2 9.79 -17.73 14.33
C THR A 2 9.24 -17.63 12.91
N ARG A 3 8.68 -16.50 12.55
CA ARG A 3 8.27 -16.24 11.17
C ARG A 3 9.49 -15.85 10.35
N VAL A 4 9.53 -16.29 9.13
CA VAL A 4 10.60 -15.93 8.20
C VAL A 4 10.04 -14.90 7.23
N ALA A 5 10.70 -13.74 7.16
CA ALA A 5 10.31 -12.71 6.21
C ALA A 5 10.55 -13.21 4.79
N GLU A 6 9.60 -12.94 3.91
CA GLU A 6 9.65 -13.34 2.52
C GLU A 6 9.50 -12.11 1.65
N LYS A 7 10.29 -12.02 0.60
CA LYS A 7 10.16 -10.94 -0.37
C LYS A 7 9.43 -11.47 -1.59
N ILE A 8 8.32 -10.82 -1.94
CA ILE A 8 7.55 -11.20 -3.12
C ILE A 8 7.77 -10.18 -4.22
N ASP A 9 7.90 -10.68 -5.45
CA ASP A 9 8.07 -9.82 -6.62
C ASP A 9 6.74 -9.19 -7.01
N ILE A 10 6.74 -7.90 -7.22
CA ILE A 10 5.53 -7.16 -7.60
C ILE A 10 5.52 -6.90 -9.10
N CYS A 11 6.44 -6.06 -9.56
CA CYS A 11 6.56 -5.72 -10.98
C CYS A 11 7.84 -4.90 -11.17
N PRO A 12 8.32 -4.75 -12.41
CA PRO A 12 9.41 -3.83 -12.68
C PRO A 12 9.03 -2.40 -12.34
N VAL A 13 9.99 -1.63 -11.88
CA VAL A 13 9.76 -0.20 -11.54
C VAL A 13 9.13 0.56 -12.70
N SER A 14 9.54 0.23 -13.93
CA SER A 14 9.02 0.90 -15.12
C SER A 14 7.51 0.68 -15.34
N GLU A 15 6.94 -0.34 -14.71
CA GLU A 15 5.50 -0.61 -14.83
C GLU A 15 4.68 0.07 -13.74
N LEU A 16 5.32 0.77 -12.82
CA LEU A 16 4.63 1.49 -11.75
C LEU A 16 5.17 2.93 -11.70
N PRO A 17 4.75 3.79 -12.65
CA PRO A 17 5.22 5.18 -12.67
C PRO A 17 4.62 5.99 -11.53
N PRO A 18 5.15 7.21 -11.26
CA PRO A 18 4.59 8.07 -10.22
C PRO A 18 3.09 8.26 -10.40
N GLY A 19 2.34 8.11 -9.30
CA GLY A 19 0.89 8.14 -9.32
C GLY A 19 0.26 6.78 -9.61
N GLY A 20 1.07 5.77 -9.94
CA GLY A 20 0.57 4.43 -10.21
C GLY A 20 0.27 3.66 -8.93
N MET A 21 -0.65 2.72 -9.06
CA MET A 21 -1.08 1.86 -7.95
C MET A 21 -1.26 0.45 -8.48
N ARG A 22 -0.96 -0.54 -7.65
CA ARG A 22 -1.14 -1.94 -8.04
C ARG A 22 -1.54 -2.76 -6.81
N MET A 23 -2.51 -3.64 -6.97
CA MET A 23 -2.93 -4.55 -5.91
C MET A 23 -2.34 -5.93 -6.18
N VAL A 24 -1.83 -6.57 -5.13
CA VAL A 24 -1.26 -7.91 -5.21
C VAL A 24 -1.85 -8.75 -4.08
N GLU A 25 -2.18 -10.00 -4.40
CA GLU A 25 -2.64 -10.92 -3.38
C GLU A 25 -1.50 -11.86 -2.99
N TRP A 26 -1.32 -12.07 -1.69
CA TRP A 26 -0.36 -13.02 -1.16
C TRP A 26 -1.04 -13.77 -0.02
N GLU A 27 -1.32 -15.06 -0.23
CA GLU A 27 -2.12 -15.87 0.68
C GLU A 27 -3.47 -15.18 0.93
N ASP A 28 -3.83 -14.89 2.18
CA ASP A 28 -5.09 -14.23 2.50
C ASP A 28 -4.95 -12.72 2.60
N LEU A 29 -3.81 -12.19 2.18
CA LEU A 29 -3.50 -10.77 2.32
C LEU A 29 -3.58 -10.05 0.97
N GLU A 30 -4.23 -8.90 0.96
CA GLU A 30 -4.24 -8.02 -0.20
C GLU A 30 -3.31 -6.85 0.09
N ILE A 31 -2.37 -6.61 -0.80
CA ILE A 31 -1.35 -5.58 -0.63
C ILE A 31 -1.50 -4.54 -1.73
N GLY A 32 -1.62 -3.28 -1.33
CA GLY A 32 -1.62 -2.17 -2.27
C GLY A 32 -0.23 -1.57 -2.37
N VAL A 33 0.29 -1.45 -3.58
CA VAL A 33 1.60 -0.87 -3.84
C VAL A 33 1.41 0.43 -4.60
N PHE A 34 1.98 1.50 -4.08
CA PHE A 34 1.77 2.85 -4.61
C PHE A 34 3.09 3.51 -4.93
N ASN A 35 3.12 4.27 -6.02
CA ASN A 35 4.27 5.11 -6.32
C ASN A 35 3.90 6.56 -6.03
N CYS A 36 4.46 7.10 -4.95
CA CYS A 36 4.24 8.48 -4.54
C CYS A 36 5.48 9.30 -4.87
N LYS A 37 5.43 10.05 -5.96
CA LYS A 37 6.55 10.90 -6.42
C LYS A 37 7.87 10.16 -6.59
N GLY A 38 7.81 8.88 -6.95
CA GLY A 38 9.01 8.06 -7.12
C GLY A 38 9.34 7.19 -5.92
N GLU A 39 8.67 7.38 -4.81
CA GLU A 39 8.82 6.53 -3.64
C GLU A 39 7.78 5.42 -3.67
N ILE A 40 8.23 4.18 -3.58
CA ILE A 40 7.33 3.02 -3.62
C ILE A 40 6.95 2.63 -2.20
N LEU A 41 5.65 2.61 -1.92
CA LEU A 41 5.12 2.32 -0.59
C LEU A 41 4.09 1.20 -0.70
N ALA A 42 4.06 0.33 0.30
CA ALA A 42 3.13 -0.79 0.31
C ALA A 42 2.38 -0.84 1.62
N ILE A 43 1.07 -0.97 1.54
CA ILE A 43 0.20 -1.09 2.70
C ILE A 43 -0.81 -2.20 2.46
N GLU A 44 -1.46 -2.64 3.53
CA GLU A 44 -2.57 -3.56 3.41
C GLU A 44 -3.68 -2.86 2.61
N ASP A 45 -4.14 -3.52 1.54
CA ASP A 45 -5.13 -2.92 0.64
C ASP A 45 -6.55 -3.10 1.17
N ARG A 46 -6.79 -2.49 2.33
CA ARG A 46 -8.08 -2.61 2.98
C ARG A 46 -8.34 -1.38 3.84
N CYS A 47 -9.49 -0.77 3.64
CA CYS A 47 -9.93 0.29 4.53
C CYS A 47 -10.34 -0.34 5.86
N SER A 48 -9.71 0.07 6.96
CA SER A 48 -9.99 -0.50 8.28
C SER A 48 -11.40 -0.23 8.76
N HIS A 49 -12.11 0.69 8.12
CA HIS A 49 -13.49 1.02 8.47
C HIS A 49 -14.49 0.01 7.91
N ASP A 50 -14.34 -0.36 6.64
CA ASP A 50 -15.36 -1.18 5.98
C ASP A 50 -14.81 -2.26 5.03
N ASN A 51 -13.52 -2.54 5.09
CA ASN A 51 -12.85 -3.51 4.22
C ASN A 51 -12.88 -3.18 2.72
N GLY A 52 -13.14 -1.91 2.37
CA GLY A 52 -13.04 -1.47 0.97
C GLY A 52 -11.58 -1.45 0.52
N THR A 53 -11.35 -1.61 -0.79
CA THR A 53 -10.00 -1.58 -1.33
C THR A 53 -9.49 -0.16 -1.46
N LEU A 54 -8.24 0.06 -1.06
CA LEU A 54 -7.62 1.39 -1.10
C LEU A 54 -7.00 1.71 -2.44
N VAL A 55 -6.59 0.69 -3.22
CA VAL A 55 -6.00 0.94 -4.55
C VAL A 55 -7.00 1.54 -5.55
N GLU A 56 -8.28 1.42 -5.27
CA GLU A 56 -9.32 2.06 -6.09
C GLU A 56 -9.57 3.50 -5.68
N GLY A 57 -8.93 3.95 -4.60
CA GLY A 57 -9.10 5.29 -4.09
C GLY A 57 -8.19 6.30 -4.78
N GLU A 58 -8.21 7.51 -4.28
CA GLU A 58 -7.46 8.62 -4.86
C GLU A 58 -6.12 8.77 -4.13
N LEU A 59 -5.03 8.71 -4.88
CA LEU A 59 -3.70 8.91 -4.35
C LEU A 59 -3.32 10.39 -4.42
N ASP A 60 -2.94 10.96 -3.27
CA ASP A 60 -2.41 12.31 -3.20
C ASP A 60 -0.89 12.21 -3.10
N GLN A 61 -0.19 12.53 -4.18
CA GLN A 61 1.26 12.41 -4.22
C GLN A 61 1.97 13.50 -3.43
N GLU A 62 1.33 14.60 -3.10
CA GLU A 62 1.96 15.66 -2.33
C GLU A 62 2.10 15.26 -0.87
N THR A 63 1.13 14.56 -0.33
CA THR A 63 1.12 14.14 1.05
C THR A 63 1.40 12.65 1.23
N CYS A 64 1.47 11.89 0.14
CA CYS A 64 1.59 10.43 0.15
C CYS A 64 0.48 9.79 0.99
N THR A 65 -0.75 10.16 0.68
CA THR A 65 -1.93 9.62 1.32
C THR A 65 -2.86 9.04 0.27
N VAL A 66 -3.69 8.08 0.66
CA VAL A 66 -4.71 7.52 -0.21
C VAL A 66 -6.07 7.66 0.46
N GLU A 67 -7.08 8.02 -0.32
CA GLU A 67 -8.44 8.20 0.17
C GLU A 67 -9.27 6.96 -0.15
N CYS A 68 -9.93 6.42 0.88
CA CYS A 68 -10.86 5.30 0.69
C CYS A 68 -12.02 5.77 -0.19
N PRO A 69 -12.33 5.05 -1.29
CA PRO A 69 -13.36 5.52 -2.23
C PRO A 69 -14.78 5.49 -1.67
N ARG A 70 -15.01 4.78 -0.58
CA ARG A 70 -16.37 4.61 -0.05
C ARG A 70 -16.79 5.72 0.90
N HIS A 71 -15.90 6.13 1.82
CA HIS A 71 -16.27 7.08 2.86
C HIS A 71 -15.31 8.26 2.98
N GLY A 72 -14.30 8.33 2.13
CA GLY A 72 -13.37 9.45 2.12
C GLY A 72 -12.33 9.44 3.24
N SER A 73 -12.18 8.32 3.94
CA SER A 73 -11.12 8.20 4.95
C SER A 73 -9.76 8.21 4.28
N ARG A 74 -8.83 8.98 4.82
CA ARG A 74 -7.47 9.08 4.27
C ARG A 74 -6.49 8.33 5.13
N PHE A 75 -5.56 7.64 4.49
CA PHE A 75 -4.52 6.87 5.17
C PHE A 75 -3.15 7.36 4.72
N ASP A 76 -2.24 7.49 5.68
CA ASP A 76 -0.84 7.83 5.41
C ASP A 76 -0.13 6.58 4.89
N LEU A 77 0.45 6.66 3.70
CA LEU A 77 1.13 5.52 3.09
C LEU A 77 2.42 5.12 3.80
N HIS A 78 3.04 6.05 4.53
CA HIS A 78 4.28 5.75 5.26
C HIS A 78 4.02 5.00 6.57
N THR A 79 2.92 5.29 7.25
CA THR A 79 2.64 4.75 8.56
C THR A 79 1.43 3.82 8.61
N GLY A 80 0.56 3.88 7.60
CA GLY A 80 -0.69 3.15 7.59
C GLY A 80 -1.76 3.76 8.48
N LYS A 81 -1.48 4.89 9.12
CA LYS A 81 -2.41 5.51 10.05
C LYS A 81 -3.53 6.25 9.34
N PRO A 82 -4.77 6.12 9.81
CA PRO A 82 -5.87 6.92 9.27
C PRO A 82 -5.72 8.36 9.72
N LEU A 83 -5.93 9.28 8.79
CA LEU A 83 -5.82 10.72 9.05
C LEU A 83 -7.17 11.38 9.24
N THR A 84 -8.23 10.74 8.73
CA THR A 84 -9.59 11.28 8.81
C THR A 84 -10.59 10.19 9.15
N LEU A 85 -11.66 10.58 9.84
CA LEU A 85 -12.77 9.67 10.10
C LEU A 85 -13.51 9.34 8.81
N PRO A 86 -14.23 8.22 8.73
CA PRO A 86 -14.60 7.35 9.84
C PRO A 86 -13.58 6.27 10.21
N ALA A 87 -12.50 6.09 9.45
CA ALA A 87 -11.48 5.11 9.82
C ALA A 87 -10.68 5.63 11.02
N TYR A 88 -10.43 4.76 11.98
CA TYR A 88 -9.64 5.12 13.16
C TYR A 88 -8.59 4.07 13.53
N LEU A 89 -8.59 2.95 12.82
CA LEU A 89 -7.57 1.90 13.01
C LEU A 89 -6.57 1.95 11.86
N PRO A 90 -5.28 1.82 12.15
CA PRO A 90 -4.27 1.80 11.08
C PRO A 90 -4.33 0.51 10.27
N VAL A 91 -3.87 0.59 9.03
CA VAL A 91 -3.61 -0.59 8.22
C VAL A 91 -2.13 -0.93 8.32
N GLU A 92 -1.78 -2.17 8.01
CA GLU A 92 -0.40 -2.61 8.09
C GLU A 92 0.41 -2.06 6.92
N THR A 93 1.68 -1.75 7.18
CA THR A 93 2.62 -1.33 6.14
C THR A 93 3.65 -2.44 5.93
N PHE A 94 4.23 -2.49 4.74
CA PHE A 94 5.20 -3.52 4.39
C PHE A 94 6.47 -2.88 3.84
N PRO A 95 7.66 -3.34 4.25
CA PRO A 95 8.91 -2.83 3.69
C PRO A 95 8.99 -3.11 2.19
N VAL A 96 9.50 -2.13 1.44
CA VAL A 96 9.68 -2.25 0.00
C VAL A 96 11.16 -2.14 -0.32
N THR A 97 11.64 -3.03 -1.19
CA THR A 97 12.99 -2.93 -1.73
C THR A 97 12.91 -3.00 -3.25
N ILE A 98 13.91 -2.43 -3.91
CA ILE A 98 14.03 -2.50 -5.35
C ILE A 98 15.36 -3.15 -5.66
N GLU A 99 15.33 -4.31 -6.32
CA GLU A 99 16.52 -5.08 -6.67
C GLU A 99 16.46 -5.39 -8.16
N ASP A 100 17.49 -5.00 -8.90
CA ASP A 100 17.55 -5.21 -10.35
C ASP A 100 16.30 -4.66 -11.06
N GLU A 101 15.87 -3.46 -10.64
CA GLU A 101 14.68 -2.77 -11.16
C GLU A 101 13.36 -3.49 -10.87
N MET A 102 13.38 -4.51 -10.03
CA MET A 102 12.17 -5.22 -9.62
C MET A 102 11.72 -4.72 -8.25
N ILE A 103 10.45 -4.32 -8.15
CA ILE A 103 9.86 -3.93 -6.87
C ILE A 103 9.54 -5.20 -6.08
N LYS A 104 10.01 -5.25 -4.85
CA LYS A 104 9.76 -6.39 -3.96
C LYS A 104 9.17 -5.88 -2.65
N VAL A 105 8.21 -6.62 -2.13
CA VAL A 105 7.56 -6.31 -0.85
C VAL A 105 7.87 -7.42 0.13
N GLU A 106 8.28 -7.04 1.34
CA GLU A 106 8.58 -8.00 2.39
C GLU A 106 7.32 -8.33 3.19
N VAL A 107 7.00 -9.60 3.26
CA VAL A 107 5.82 -10.11 3.99
C VAL A 107 6.25 -11.18 4.99
N GLU A 108 5.44 -11.39 6.02
CA GLU A 108 5.71 -12.42 7.04
C GLU A 108 4.54 -13.35 7.20
#